data_04eedad6f95a0f43306054adde4a312b
#
_entry.id   04eedad6f95a0f43306054adde4a312b
#
_cell.length_a   1.000
_cell.length_b   1.000
_cell.length_c   1.000
_cell.angle_alpha   90.00
_cell.angle_beta   90.00
_cell.angle_gamma   90.00
#
_symmetry.space_group_name_H-M   'P 1'
#
loop_
_entity.id
_entity.type
_entity.pdbx_description
1 polymer ?
#
loop_
_entity_poly.entity_id
_entity_poly.type
_entity_poly.pdbx_seq_one_letter_code
_entity_poly.pdbx_strand_id
1 'polypeptide(L)'
;TDAEGHESEIRADYIVIATGSAPVELPFASFGQDVLSSTEALSLSDVPASLAVLGGGSIGLELGTAFATLGSKGTVIEAARHIMPSYYRALIAPVEQRLRALGVRVLNETTAQGYAGGVLSTDKGDVEAEKLLVSVGRRPRTKGIGIEELSLTMDGPFIRIDQTCQTSMRGIYAIGDVTGDPMLAHRAMAQGDMVAEHIAGHAVAWDKRAIPAVCFTDPEIVTCGMLPGEMDGTVSSEFPFRANGRAMTCDAEDGFIRVVWRQSDQAVVGIQAVGAQVSELSAAFALAIEMGACLDDIAATIHAHPTLSEGLQEACLKAQDRALHMA
;
A
#
# COMPACT_ATOMS: atom_id res chain seq x y z
N THR A 1 23.84 -19.33 12.58
CA THR A 1 23.68 -20.81 12.56
C THR A 1 23.03 -21.17 11.24
N ASP A 2 23.59 -22.12 10.48
CA ASP A 2 23.00 -22.64 9.23
C ASP A 2 21.88 -23.66 9.49
N ALA A 3 21.31 -24.22 8.40
CA ALA A 3 20.22 -25.21 8.48
C ALA A 3 20.67 -26.54 9.14
N GLU A 4 21.95 -26.83 9.12
CA GLU A 4 22.56 -28.01 9.74
C GLU A 4 22.97 -27.77 11.21
N GLY A 5 22.80 -26.54 11.74
CA GLY A 5 23.12 -26.19 13.11
C GLY A 5 24.58 -25.76 13.34
N HIS A 6 25.37 -25.55 12.27
CA HIS A 6 26.74 -25.02 12.43
C HIS A 6 26.72 -23.54 12.70
N GLU A 7 27.52 -23.11 13.68
CA GLU A 7 27.68 -21.70 14.00
C GLU A 7 28.88 -21.12 13.25
N SER A 8 28.70 -19.92 12.69
CA SER A 8 29.74 -19.13 12.08
C SER A 8 29.72 -17.70 12.63
N GLU A 9 30.89 -17.10 12.81
CA GLU A 9 31.04 -15.69 13.21
C GLU A 9 31.40 -14.87 11.97
N ILE A 10 30.65 -13.77 11.74
CA ILE A 10 30.95 -12.78 10.70
C ILE A 10 31.24 -11.47 11.40
N ARG A 11 32.41 -10.88 11.09
CA ARG A 11 32.80 -9.55 11.57
C ARG A 11 32.65 -8.55 10.44
N ALA A 12 32.05 -7.40 10.74
CA ALA A 12 31.84 -6.32 9.79
C ALA A 12 32.00 -4.96 10.47
N ASP A 13 32.46 -3.97 9.72
CA ASP A 13 32.54 -2.58 10.20
C ASP A 13 31.18 -1.92 10.27
N TYR A 14 30.26 -2.36 9.39
CA TYR A 14 28.89 -1.87 9.28
C TYR A 14 27.90 -3.03 9.23
N ILE A 15 26.77 -2.85 9.90
CA ILE A 15 25.65 -3.81 9.91
C ILE A 15 24.38 -3.09 9.46
N VAL A 16 23.65 -3.68 8.52
CA VAL A 16 22.34 -3.17 8.08
C VAL A 16 21.26 -4.17 8.50
N ILE A 17 20.35 -3.73 9.38
CA ILE A 17 19.19 -4.49 9.83
C ILE A 17 18.07 -4.30 8.81
N ALA A 18 17.79 -5.33 8.02
CA ALA A 18 16.75 -5.36 6.98
C ALA A 18 15.79 -6.52 7.19
N THR A 19 15.41 -6.78 8.43
CA THR A 19 14.65 -7.97 8.85
C THR A 19 13.17 -7.92 8.48
N GLY A 20 12.69 -6.73 8.06
CA GLY A 20 11.35 -6.56 7.56
C GLY A 20 10.28 -6.72 8.63
N SER A 21 9.14 -7.25 8.22
CA SER A 21 7.95 -7.47 9.05
C SER A 21 7.39 -8.89 8.88
N ALA A 22 6.51 -9.27 9.79
CA ALA A 22 5.76 -10.52 9.74
C ALA A 22 4.26 -10.24 9.82
N PRO A 23 3.39 -11.06 9.21
CA PRO A 23 1.94 -10.95 9.40
C PRO A 23 1.58 -11.15 10.88
N VAL A 24 0.51 -10.47 11.31
CA VAL A 24 -0.03 -10.63 12.67
C VAL A 24 -0.84 -11.91 12.71
N GLU A 25 -0.46 -12.80 13.61
CA GLU A 25 -1.21 -14.02 13.94
C GLU A 25 -2.20 -13.72 15.08
N LEU A 26 -3.40 -14.28 14.98
CA LEU A 26 -4.42 -14.12 16.01
C LEU A 26 -4.44 -15.32 16.96
N PRO A 27 -4.69 -15.12 18.27
CA PRO A 27 -4.66 -16.23 19.24
C PRO A 27 -5.64 -17.36 18.95
N PHE A 28 -6.73 -17.08 18.25
CA PHE A 28 -7.76 -18.05 17.87
C PHE A 28 -7.64 -18.57 16.44
N ALA A 29 -6.65 -18.10 15.67
CA ALA A 29 -6.47 -18.42 14.26
C ALA A 29 -4.97 -18.47 13.92
N SER A 30 -4.29 -19.52 14.41
CA SER A 30 -2.87 -19.75 14.11
C SER A 30 -2.68 -20.21 12.68
N PHE A 31 -1.62 -19.69 12.04
CA PHE A 31 -1.29 -20.05 10.66
C PHE A 31 -1.03 -21.55 10.50
N GLY A 32 -1.51 -22.10 9.39
CA GLY A 32 -1.42 -23.52 9.10
C GLY A 32 -2.15 -23.88 7.80
N GLN A 33 -2.67 -25.08 7.73
CA GLN A 33 -3.26 -25.61 6.50
C GLN A 33 -4.51 -24.83 6.07
N ASP A 34 -5.38 -24.40 7.01
CA ASP A 34 -6.66 -23.77 6.72
C ASP A 34 -6.69 -22.28 7.05
N VAL A 35 -5.74 -21.81 7.86
CA VAL A 35 -5.56 -20.39 8.22
C VAL A 35 -4.29 -19.91 7.57
N LEU A 36 -4.43 -18.97 6.65
CA LEU A 36 -3.36 -18.50 5.78
C LEU A 36 -2.95 -17.08 6.17
N SER A 37 -1.65 -16.81 6.13
CA SER A 37 -1.15 -15.45 5.91
C SER A 37 -1.07 -15.18 4.41
N SER A 38 -0.61 -13.98 4.04
CA SER A 38 -0.33 -13.66 2.62
C SER A 38 0.72 -14.60 2.00
N THR A 39 1.65 -15.13 2.79
CA THR A 39 2.71 -16.03 2.31
C THR A 39 2.13 -17.39 1.91
N GLU A 40 1.33 -18.00 2.77
CA GLU A 40 0.71 -19.29 2.48
C GLU A 40 -0.33 -19.15 1.35
N ALA A 41 -1.10 -18.05 1.35
CA ALA A 41 -2.09 -17.78 0.30
C ALA A 41 -1.46 -17.68 -1.10
N LEU A 42 -0.30 -17.04 -1.22
CA LEU A 42 0.47 -16.97 -2.48
C LEU A 42 1.11 -18.29 -2.91
N SER A 43 1.19 -19.26 -1.98
CA SER A 43 1.80 -20.58 -2.23
C SER A 43 0.77 -21.67 -2.51
N LEU A 44 -0.52 -21.36 -2.54
CA LEU A 44 -1.58 -22.32 -2.85
C LEU A 44 -1.44 -22.84 -4.28
N SER A 45 -1.51 -24.13 -4.48
CA SER A 45 -1.56 -24.79 -5.79
C SER A 45 -2.95 -24.77 -6.42
N ASP A 46 -3.98 -24.69 -5.59
CA ASP A 46 -5.38 -24.76 -6.01
C ASP A 46 -6.18 -23.56 -5.47
N VAL A 47 -7.16 -23.13 -6.24
CA VAL A 47 -8.10 -22.08 -5.81
C VAL A 47 -9.11 -22.67 -4.83
N PRO A 48 -9.20 -22.17 -3.58
CA PRO A 48 -10.19 -22.68 -2.63
C PRO A 48 -11.62 -22.36 -3.11
N ALA A 49 -12.55 -23.26 -2.88
CA ALA A 49 -13.95 -23.07 -3.26
C ALA A 49 -14.57 -21.86 -2.54
N SER A 50 -14.11 -21.55 -1.32
CA SER A 50 -14.50 -20.36 -0.58
C SER A 50 -13.36 -19.83 0.29
N LEU A 51 -13.27 -18.50 0.39
CA LEU A 51 -12.24 -17.78 1.14
C LEU A 51 -12.89 -16.72 2.04
N ALA A 52 -12.70 -16.84 3.35
CA ALA A 52 -12.94 -15.76 4.28
C ALA A 52 -11.66 -14.92 4.41
N VAL A 53 -11.78 -13.61 4.27
CA VAL A 53 -10.67 -12.65 4.41
C VAL A 53 -10.90 -11.83 5.65
N LEU A 54 -10.10 -12.02 6.67
CA LEU A 54 -10.15 -11.26 7.91
C LEU A 54 -9.18 -10.09 7.83
N GLY A 55 -9.74 -8.88 7.73
CA GLY A 55 -9.06 -7.62 7.49
C GLY A 55 -9.24 -7.12 6.05
N GLY A 56 -10.00 -6.03 5.89
CA GLY A 56 -10.28 -5.36 4.61
C GLY A 56 -9.23 -4.30 4.24
N GLY A 57 -7.97 -4.49 4.62
CA GLY A 57 -6.83 -3.68 4.19
C GLY A 57 -6.29 -4.12 2.81
N SER A 58 -5.22 -3.45 2.32
CA SER A 58 -4.65 -3.70 0.98
C SER A 58 -4.38 -5.18 0.71
N ILE A 59 -3.64 -5.86 1.59
CA ILE A 59 -3.27 -7.28 1.39
C ILE A 59 -4.51 -8.18 1.28
N GLY A 60 -5.49 -7.99 2.18
CA GLY A 60 -6.72 -8.78 2.19
C GLY A 60 -7.55 -8.57 0.94
N LEU A 61 -7.66 -7.33 0.47
CA LEU A 61 -8.45 -7.00 -0.72
C LEU A 61 -7.76 -7.41 -2.01
N GLU A 62 -6.43 -7.26 -2.12
CA GLU A 62 -5.67 -7.73 -3.28
C GLU A 62 -5.84 -9.23 -3.47
N LEU A 63 -5.56 -10.02 -2.44
CA LEU A 63 -5.68 -11.48 -2.51
C LEU A 63 -7.14 -11.92 -2.60
N GLY A 64 -8.04 -11.30 -1.82
CA GLY A 64 -9.47 -11.61 -1.86
C GLY A 64 -10.08 -11.35 -3.24
N THR A 65 -9.71 -10.25 -3.90
CA THR A 65 -10.15 -9.94 -5.26
C THR A 65 -9.57 -10.93 -6.28
N ALA A 66 -8.27 -11.25 -6.16
CA ALA A 66 -7.62 -12.21 -7.04
C ALA A 66 -8.28 -13.59 -6.96
N PHE A 67 -8.48 -14.12 -5.76
CA PHE A 67 -9.16 -15.42 -5.58
C PHE A 67 -10.62 -15.38 -6.04
N ALA A 68 -11.35 -14.28 -5.82
CA ALA A 68 -12.72 -14.14 -6.32
C ALA A 68 -12.77 -14.12 -7.86
N THR A 69 -11.82 -13.46 -8.50
CA THR A 69 -11.68 -13.45 -9.97
C THR A 69 -11.38 -14.85 -10.51
N LEU A 70 -10.63 -15.66 -9.74
CA LEU A 70 -10.36 -17.07 -10.08
C LEU A 70 -11.52 -18.03 -9.74
N GLY A 71 -12.63 -17.53 -9.17
CA GLY A 71 -13.84 -18.30 -8.92
C GLY A 71 -14.12 -18.69 -7.47
N SER A 72 -13.28 -18.27 -6.52
CA SER A 72 -13.52 -18.50 -5.09
C SER A 72 -14.70 -17.65 -4.59
N LYS A 73 -15.56 -18.20 -3.73
CA LYS A 73 -16.61 -17.44 -3.04
C LYS A 73 -16.00 -16.62 -1.91
N GLY A 74 -15.82 -15.32 -2.12
CA GLY A 74 -15.19 -14.42 -1.19
C GLY A 74 -16.13 -13.86 -0.11
N THR A 75 -15.66 -13.77 1.14
CA THR A 75 -16.28 -12.95 2.19
C THR A 75 -15.19 -12.17 2.91
N VAL A 76 -15.25 -10.84 2.87
CA VAL A 76 -14.35 -9.94 3.60
C VAL A 76 -14.99 -9.54 4.92
N ILE A 77 -14.26 -9.68 6.02
CA ILE A 77 -14.66 -9.31 7.37
C ILE A 77 -13.77 -8.15 7.82
N GLU A 78 -14.36 -6.98 8.08
CA GLU A 78 -13.66 -5.77 8.48
C GLU A 78 -14.26 -5.21 9.76
N ALA A 79 -13.42 -4.98 10.77
CA ALA A 79 -13.85 -4.43 12.05
C ALA A 79 -14.17 -2.94 11.96
N ALA A 80 -13.56 -2.21 11.06
CA ALA A 80 -13.83 -0.80 10.83
C ALA A 80 -15.15 -0.57 10.06
N ARG A 81 -15.57 0.70 10.03
CA ARG A 81 -16.81 1.13 9.36
C ARG A 81 -16.82 0.86 7.85
N HIS A 82 -15.66 0.77 7.22
CA HIS A 82 -15.48 0.45 5.80
C HIS A 82 -14.12 -0.20 5.56
N ILE A 83 -13.99 -0.92 4.46
CA ILE A 83 -12.71 -1.45 4.00
C ILE A 83 -11.70 -0.32 3.75
N MET A 84 -10.40 -0.61 3.82
CA MET A 84 -9.32 0.35 3.61
C MET A 84 -9.50 1.65 4.43
N PRO A 85 -9.61 1.58 5.76
CA PRO A 85 -10.01 2.72 6.59
C PRO A 85 -9.05 3.91 6.55
N SER A 86 -7.80 3.71 6.12
CA SER A 86 -6.80 4.75 5.93
C SER A 86 -6.89 5.47 4.58
N TYR A 87 -7.71 5.00 3.64
CA TYR A 87 -7.87 5.61 2.33
C TYR A 87 -9.07 6.56 2.27
N TYR A 88 -8.95 7.57 1.42
CA TYR A 88 -10.05 8.50 1.16
C TYR A 88 -11.25 7.78 0.52
N ARG A 89 -12.45 8.01 1.06
CA ARG A 89 -13.66 7.25 0.73
C ARG A 89 -13.96 7.17 -0.79
N ALA A 90 -13.70 8.24 -1.54
CA ALA A 90 -13.96 8.25 -2.98
C ALA A 90 -13.06 7.25 -3.76
N LEU A 91 -11.85 6.96 -3.27
CA LEU A 91 -10.97 5.95 -3.88
C LEU A 91 -11.48 4.52 -3.69
N ILE A 92 -12.22 4.29 -2.60
CA ILE A 92 -12.70 2.97 -2.21
C ILE A 92 -13.97 2.57 -2.99
N ALA A 93 -14.80 3.53 -3.36
CA ALA A 93 -16.11 3.28 -3.97
C ALA A 93 -16.04 2.40 -5.24
N PRO A 94 -15.13 2.62 -6.21
CA PRO A 94 -14.99 1.73 -7.37
C PRO A 94 -14.57 0.30 -6.99
N VAL A 95 -13.68 0.14 -5.99
CA VAL A 95 -13.28 -1.18 -5.48
C VAL A 95 -14.47 -1.91 -4.85
N GLU A 96 -15.27 -1.24 -4.02
CA GLU A 96 -16.49 -1.83 -3.45
C GLU A 96 -17.51 -2.24 -4.53
N GLN A 97 -17.63 -1.44 -5.58
CA GLN A 97 -18.48 -1.77 -6.72
C GLN A 97 -18.02 -3.06 -7.41
N ARG A 98 -16.71 -3.17 -7.64
CA ARG A 98 -16.11 -4.36 -8.26
C ARG A 98 -16.24 -5.61 -7.38
N LEU A 99 -15.99 -5.50 -6.08
CA LEU A 99 -16.19 -6.61 -5.14
C LEU A 99 -17.63 -7.13 -5.18
N ARG A 100 -18.63 -6.20 -5.22
CA ARG A 100 -20.04 -6.58 -5.38
C ARG A 100 -20.30 -7.29 -6.72
N ALA A 101 -19.72 -6.80 -7.82
CA ALA A 101 -19.85 -7.42 -9.14
C ALA A 101 -19.23 -8.84 -9.20
N LEU A 102 -18.16 -9.08 -8.45
CA LEU A 102 -17.52 -10.39 -8.27
C LEU A 102 -18.30 -11.31 -7.28
N GLY A 103 -19.38 -10.84 -6.67
CA GLY A 103 -20.15 -11.59 -5.67
C GLY A 103 -19.46 -11.71 -4.32
N VAL A 104 -18.44 -10.91 -4.04
CA VAL A 104 -17.77 -10.87 -2.74
C VAL A 104 -18.64 -10.17 -1.72
N ARG A 105 -18.92 -10.84 -0.59
CA ARG A 105 -19.62 -10.24 0.54
C ARG A 105 -18.65 -9.42 1.37
N VAL A 106 -19.00 -8.20 1.72
CA VAL A 106 -18.21 -7.35 2.62
C VAL A 106 -19.01 -7.11 3.89
N LEU A 107 -18.48 -7.54 5.03
CA LEU A 107 -19.06 -7.41 6.36
C LEU A 107 -18.24 -6.39 7.14
N ASN A 108 -18.63 -5.12 7.06
CA ASN A 108 -18.04 -4.04 7.85
C ASN A 108 -18.56 -4.03 9.29
N GLU A 109 -17.83 -3.36 10.18
CA GLU A 109 -18.16 -3.27 11.62
C GLU A 109 -18.41 -4.66 12.23
N THR A 110 -17.61 -5.66 11.79
CA THR A 110 -17.77 -7.06 12.16
C THR A 110 -16.47 -7.58 12.75
N THR A 111 -16.55 -8.10 13.96
CA THR A 111 -15.40 -8.60 14.73
C THR A 111 -15.39 -10.12 14.78
N ALA A 112 -14.28 -10.72 14.36
CA ALA A 112 -14.06 -12.16 14.50
C ALA A 112 -13.79 -12.53 15.96
N GLN A 113 -14.36 -13.65 16.40
CA GLN A 113 -14.29 -14.15 17.77
C GLN A 113 -13.58 -15.50 17.89
N GLY A 114 -13.56 -16.29 16.81
CA GLY A 114 -12.98 -17.62 16.81
C GLY A 114 -13.00 -18.26 15.42
N TYR A 115 -12.14 -19.27 15.20
CA TYR A 115 -12.14 -20.08 13.98
C TYR A 115 -11.97 -21.54 14.33
N ALA A 116 -12.86 -22.40 13.86
CA ALA A 116 -12.76 -23.85 14.03
C ALA A 116 -13.54 -24.60 12.93
N GLY A 117 -12.94 -25.67 12.37
CA GLY A 117 -13.63 -26.57 11.45
C GLY A 117 -14.18 -25.90 10.18
N GLY A 118 -13.48 -24.88 9.64
CA GLY A 118 -13.95 -24.15 8.46
C GLY A 118 -15.02 -23.08 8.74
N VAL A 119 -15.25 -22.74 10.01
CA VAL A 119 -16.24 -21.73 10.44
C VAL A 119 -15.55 -20.60 11.20
N LEU A 120 -15.67 -19.39 10.69
CA LEU A 120 -15.26 -18.16 11.37
C LEU A 120 -16.48 -17.60 12.13
N SER A 121 -16.43 -17.63 13.45
CA SER A 121 -17.46 -17.05 14.31
C SER A 121 -17.23 -15.54 14.43
N THR A 122 -18.28 -14.76 14.23
CA THR A 122 -18.25 -13.30 14.35
C THR A 122 -19.37 -12.78 15.26
N ASP A 123 -19.29 -11.54 15.67
CA ASP A 123 -20.34 -10.86 16.44
C ASP A 123 -21.65 -10.64 15.66
N LYS A 124 -21.62 -10.88 14.32
CA LYS A 124 -22.80 -10.79 13.44
C LYS A 124 -23.22 -12.13 12.82
N GLY A 125 -22.69 -13.24 13.34
CA GLY A 125 -23.00 -14.59 12.89
C GLY A 125 -21.79 -15.28 12.25
N ASP A 126 -21.98 -16.54 11.90
CA ASP A 126 -20.92 -17.40 11.41
C ASP A 126 -20.68 -17.25 9.90
N VAL A 127 -19.43 -17.40 9.48
CA VAL A 127 -18.99 -17.38 8.09
C VAL A 127 -18.28 -18.71 7.79
N GLU A 128 -18.89 -19.53 6.95
CA GLU A 128 -18.28 -20.77 6.47
C GLU A 128 -17.32 -20.47 5.33
N ALA A 129 -16.10 -21.00 5.39
CA ALA A 129 -15.10 -20.90 4.33
C ALA A 129 -14.10 -22.05 4.40
N GLU A 130 -13.70 -22.56 3.23
CA GLU A 130 -12.68 -23.60 3.12
C GLU A 130 -11.32 -23.12 3.65
N LYS A 131 -10.96 -21.86 3.40
CA LYS A 131 -9.75 -21.23 3.91
C LYS A 131 -10.05 -19.87 4.53
N LEU A 132 -9.26 -19.52 5.56
CA LEU A 132 -9.27 -18.21 6.21
C LEU A 132 -7.95 -17.50 5.91
N LEU A 133 -8.01 -16.36 5.22
CA LEU A 133 -6.87 -15.45 5.07
C LEU A 133 -6.90 -14.43 6.20
N VAL A 134 -5.86 -14.38 7.03
CA VAL A 134 -5.69 -13.38 8.10
C VAL A 134 -4.76 -12.29 7.60
N SER A 135 -5.29 -11.06 7.46
CA SER A 135 -4.60 -9.87 6.93
C SER A 135 -4.88 -8.61 7.78
N VAL A 136 -4.84 -8.78 9.11
CA VAL A 136 -5.15 -7.74 10.10
C VAL A 136 -3.97 -6.84 10.47
N GLY A 137 -2.91 -6.87 9.69
CA GLY A 137 -1.73 -6.03 9.86
C GLY A 137 -0.42 -6.82 9.86
N ARG A 138 0.66 -6.07 10.01
CA ARG A 138 2.03 -6.61 10.07
C ARG A 138 2.73 -6.05 11.30
N ARG A 139 3.74 -6.75 11.80
CA ARG A 139 4.60 -6.31 12.90
C ARG A 139 6.07 -6.39 12.48
N PRO A 140 6.93 -5.47 12.91
CA PRO A 140 8.36 -5.50 12.59
C PRO A 140 9.03 -6.73 13.20
N ARG A 141 10.01 -7.30 12.50
CA ARG A 141 10.82 -8.41 13.00
C ARG A 141 12.01 -7.89 13.81
N THR A 142 11.78 -7.62 15.08
CA THR A 142 12.78 -7.11 16.04
C THR A 142 13.11 -8.08 17.16
N LYS A 143 12.55 -9.32 17.14
CA LYS A 143 12.71 -10.31 18.20
C LYS A 143 13.21 -11.65 17.66
N GLY A 144 13.95 -12.37 18.52
CA GLY A 144 14.44 -13.73 18.23
C GLY A 144 15.62 -13.80 17.27
N ILE A 145 16.28 -12.68 17.01
CA ILE A 145 17.43 -12.55 16.09
C ILE A 145 18.59 -11.76 16.71
N GLY A 146 18.59 -11.58 18.03
CA GLY A 146 19.65 -10.90 18.77
C GLY A 146 19.60 -9.38 18.75
N ILE A 147 18.64 -8.75 18.05
CA ILE A 147 18.49 -7.28 18.03
C ILE A 147 18.13 -6.75 19.43
N GLU A 148 17.37 -7.52 20.21
CA GLU A 148 16.98 -7.18 21.59
C GLU A 148 18.18 -6.94 22.50
N GLU A 149 19.30 -7.60 22.22
CA GLU A 149 20.53 -7.50 23.01
C GLU A 149 21.33 -6.21 22.72
N LEU A 150 21.05 -5.57 21.57
CA LEU A 150 21.78 -4.38 21.12
C LEU A 150 21.36 -3.10 21.84
N SER A 151 20.32 -3.11 22.69
CA SER A 151 19.81 -1.92 23.40
C SER A 151 19.56 -0.72 22.47
N LEU A 152 19.06 -0.96 21.26
CA LEU A 152 18.75 0.09 20.30
C LEU A 152 17.59 0.96 20.80
N THR A 153 17.64 2.25 20.46
CA THR A 153 16.49 3.14 20.71
C THR A 153 15.33 2.72 19.78
N MET A 154 14.16 2.50 20.39
CA MET A 154 12.96 2.07 19.68
C MET A 154 11.97 3.24 19.56
N ASP A 155 11.12 3.19 18.54
CA ASP A 155 9.91 3.99 18.38
C ASP A 155 8.71 3.03 18.35
N GLY A 156 8.06 2.84 19.49
CA GLY A 156 7.09 1.77 19.69
C GLY A 156 7.73 0.40 19.39
N PRO A 157 7.21 -0.38 18.43
CA PRO A 157 7.77 -1.67 18.06
C PRO A 157 8.91 -1.58 17.03
N PHE A 158 9.17 -0.39 16.46
CA PHE A 158 10.11 -0.17 15.36
C PHE A 158 11.48 0.28 15.87
N ILE A 159 12.52 0.02 15.09
CA ILE A 159 13.86 0.55 15.33
C ILE A 159 13.89 2.01 14.90
N ARG A 160 14.20 2.92 15.83
CA ARG A 160 14.37 4.34 15.53
C ARG A 160 15.65 4.56 14.73
N ILE A 161 15.54 5.33 13.67
CA ILE A 161 16.63 5.72 12.76
C ILE A 161 16.70 7.24 12.63
N ASP A 162 17.87 7.75 12.25
CA ASP A 162 18.07 9.13 11.82
C ASP A 162 17.88 9.30 10.31
N GLN A 163 18.19 10.48 9.79
CA GLN A 163 18.05 10.80 8.35
C GLN A 163 19.02 10.02 7.44
N THR A 164 20.01 9.34 8.00
CA THR A 164 20.93 8.46 7.27
C THR A 164 20.61 6.98 7.47
N CYS A 165 19.45 6.68 8.06
CA CYS A 165 19.04 5.34 8.48
C CYS A 165 19.96 4.71 9.54
N GLN A 166 20.83 5.50 10.22
CA GLN A 166 21.63 5.01 11.32
C GLN A 166 20.78 4.87 12.58
N THR A 167 20.99 3.78 13.30
CA THR A 167 20.36 3.52 14.61
C THR A 167 21.06 4.32 15.72
N SER A 168 20.66 4.14 16.97
CA SER A 168 21.34 4.71 18.13
C SER A 168 22.75 4.15 18.36
N MET A 169 23.14 3.08 17.66
CA MET A 169 24.49 2.52 17.70
C MET A 169 25.26 2.87 16.43
N ARG A 170 26.47 3.40 16.62
CA ARG A 170 27.37 3.74 15.51
C ARG A 170 27.72 2.50 14.68
N GLY A 171 27.62 2.62 13.35
CA GLY A 171 27.92 1.54 12.41
C GLY A 171 26.78 0.53 12.24
N ILE A 172 25.65 0.72 12.95
CA ILE A 172 24.46 -0.10 12.78
C ILE A 172 23.34 0.74 12.17
N TYR A 173 22.85 0.30 11.03
CA TYR A 173 21.76 0.91 10.26
C TYR A 173 20.53 0.02 10.29
N ALA A 174 19.34 0.58 10.04
CA ALA A 174 18.13 -0.20 9.83
C ALA A 174 17.31 0.39 8.69
N ILE A 175 16.71 -0.47 7.87
CA ILE A 175 15.95 -0.10 6.67
C ILE A 175 14.67 -0.92 6.52
N GLY A 176 13.70 -0.38 5.78
CA GLY A 176 12.44 -1.05 5.46
C GLY A 176 11.49 -1.16 6.64
N ASP A 177 10.61 -2.16 6.61
CA ASP A 177 9.48 -2.31 7.53
C ASP A 177 9.87 -2.30 9.01
N VAL A 178 11.08 -2.72 9.34
CA VAL A 178 11.57 -2.73 10.72
C VAL A 178 11.74 -1.33 11.32
N THR A 179 11.72 -0.28 10.47
CA THR A 179 11.89 1.12 10.86
C THR A 179 10.59 1.93 10.89
N GLY A 180 9.44 1.33 10.58
CA GLY A 180 8.14 2.00 10.61
C GLY A 180 7.41 2.06 9.28
N ASP A 181 6.29 2.74 9.28
CA ASP A 181 5.46 2.99 8.09
C ASP A 181 6.05 4.06 7.16
N PRO A 182 5.68 4.01 5.86
CA PRO A 182 4.92 2.96 5.20
C PRO A 182 5.75 1.70 4.93
N MET A 183 5.17 0.52 5.21
CA MET A 183 5.82 -0.78 4.98
C MET A 183 5.76 -1.15 3.49
N LEU A 184 6.67 -0.58 2.70
CA LEU A 184 6.70 -0.69 1.24
C LEU A 184 8.10 -1.12 0.76
N ALA A 185 8.15 -2.11 -0.14
CA ALA A 185 9.38 -2.67 -0.66
C ALA A 185 10.27 -1.62 -1.34
N HIS A 186 9.69 -0.74 -2.16
CA HIS A 186 10.44 0.32 -2.85
C HIS A 186 10.97 1.39 -1.90
N ARG A 187 10.32 1.66 -0.74
CA ARG A 187 10.91 2.48 0.32
C ARG A 187 12.15 1.81 0.90
N ALA A 188 12.08 0.51 1.18
CA ALA A 188 13.23 -0.24 1.70
C ALA A 188 14.39 -0.28 0.73
N MET A 189 14.13 -0.44 -0.59
CA MET A 189 15.14 -0.38 -1.65
C MET A 189 15.83 0.99 -1.67
N ALA A 190 15.07 2.08 -1.70
CA ALA A 190 15.61 3.44 -1.70
C ALA A 190 16.43 3.75 -0.43
N GLN A 191 16.01 3.26 0.73
CA GLN A 191 16.78 3.36 1.96
C GLN A 191 18.08 2.56 1.88
N GLY A 192 18.05 1.37 1.27
CA GLY A 192 19.23 0.53 1.06
C GLY A 192 20.29 1.19 0.19
N ASP A 193 19.89 1.76 -0.93
CA ASP A 193 20.78 2.52 -1.84
C ASP A 193 21.42 3.71 -1.11
N MET A 194 20.61 4.49 -0.39
CA MET A 194 21.11 5.64 0.39
C MET A 194 22.09 5.21 1.48
N VAL A 195 21.82 4.12 2.21
CA VAL A 195 22.72 3.60 3.25
C VAL A 195 24.04 3.14 2.65
N ALA A 196 24.01 2.49 1.47
CA ALA A 196 25.22 2.07 0.77
C ALA A 196 26.09 3.28 0.36
N GLU A 197 25.49 4.33 -0.19
CA GLU A 197 26.18 5.58 -0.53
C GLU A 197 26.74 6.27 0.73
N HIS A 198 25.96 6.32 1.83
CA HIS A 198 26.42 6.90 3.08
C HIS A 198 27.64 6.16 3.66
N ILE A 199 27.63 4.83 3.66
CA ILE A 199 28.74 3.98 4.10
C ILE A 199 29.96 4.19 3.19
N ALA A 200 29.77 4.42 1.90
CA ALA A 200 30.84 4.74 0.95
C ALA A 200 31.43 6.17 1.15
N GLY A 201 30.86 6.96 2.05
CA GLY A 201 31.37 8.30 2.40
C GLY A 201 30.71 9.44 1.61
N HIS A 202 29.63 9.19 0.90
CA HIS A 202 28.87 10.24 0.23
C HIS A 202 27.99 10.99 1.22
N ALA A 203 27.82 12.30 1.00
CA ALA A 203 26.94 13.15 1.81
C ALA A 203 25.49 13.00 1.32
N VAL A 204 24.78 12.04 1.87
CA VAL A 204 23.38 11.73 1.54
C VAL A 204 22.51 11.71 2.80
N ALA A 205 21.22 12.01 2.62
CA ALA A 205 20.21 11.94 3.68
C ALA A 205 18.83 11.61 3.06
N TRP A 206 17.94 11.08 3.89
CA TRP A 206 16.56 10.83 3.49
C TRP A 206 15.79 12.15 3.36
N ASP A 207 15.51 12.57 2.14
CA ASP A 207 14.86 13.84 1.79
C ASP A 207 13.61 13.67 0.90
N LYS A 208 13.07 12.46 0.80
CA LYS A 208 11.95 12.13 -0.08
C LYS A 208 10.68 12.89 0.35
N ARG A 209 10.04 13.55 -0.62
CA ARG A 209 8.77 14.29 -0.44
C ARG A 209 7.56 13.40 -0.64
N ALA A 210 7.70 12.35 -1.46
CA ALA A 210 6.63 11.46 -1.78
C ALA A 210 7.11 10.00 -1.94
N ILE A 211 6.37 9.10 -1.33
CA ILE A 211 6.52 7.66 -1.52
C ILE A 211 5.19 7.17 -2.06
N PRO A 212 5.10 6.70 -3.32
CA PRO A 212 3.84 6.22 -3.86
C PRO A 212 3.41 4.94 -3.15
N ALA A 213 2.18 4.88 -2.69
CA ALA A 213 1.55 3.68 -2.18
C ALA A 213 0.57 3.14 -3.23
N VAL A 214 0.72 1.88 -3.58
CA VAL A 214 -0.13 1.19 -4.55
C VAL A 214 -0.88 0.07 -3.86
N CYS A 215 -2.17 -0.05 -4.15
CA CYS A 215 -2.97 -1.21 -3.81
C CYS A 215 -3.45 -1.86 -5.12
N PHE A 216 -3.06 -3.11 -5.34
CA PHE A 216 -3.34 -3.88 -6.55
C PHE A 216 -4.69 -4.60 -6.48
N THR A 217 -5.71 -3.88 -6.03
CA THR A 217 -7.11 -4.29 -6.19
C THR A 217 -7.55 -4.17 -7.66
N ASP A 218 -8.76 -4.58 -7.96
CA ASP A 218 -9.42 -4.34 -9.25
C ASP A 218 -10.66 -3.47 -9.00
N PRO A 219 -10.66 -2.16 -9.40
CA PRO A 219 -9.55 -1.39 -9.95
C PRO A 219 -8.43 -1.11 -8.94
N GLU A 220 -7.22 -0.80 -9.44
CA GLU A 220 -6.06 -0.43 -8.62
C GLU A 220 -6.24 0.94 -7.95
N ILE A 221 -5.56 1.15 -6.81
CA ILE A 221 -5.50 2.46 -6.16
C ILE A 221 -4.03 2.89 -6.04
N VAL A 222 -3.77 4.17 -6.33
CA VAL A 222 -2.49 4.82 -6.07
C VAL A 222 -2.71 6.06 -5.22
N THR A 223 -1.88 6.22 -4.20
CA THR A 223 -1.77 7.47 -3.43
C THR A 223 -0.30 7.90 -3.38
N CYS A 224 -0.05 9.18 -3.62
CA CYS A 224 1.28 9.74 -3.61
C CYS A 224 1.22 11.15 -3.03
N GLY A 225 2.01 11.44 -1.98
CA GLY A 225 1.96 12.71 -1.28
C GLY A 225 0.70 12.90 -0.43
N MET A 226 0.25 14.13 -0.27
CA MET A 226 -0.80 14.52 0.67
C MET A 226 -2.21 14.14 0.18
N LEU A 227 -3.08 13.82 1.12
CA LEU A 227 -4.51 13.65 0.87
C LEU A 227 -5.25 15.00 0.96
N PRO A 228 -6.44 15.12 0.35
CA PRO A 228 -7.27 16.32 0.49
C PRO A 228 -7.58 16.62 1.96
N GLY A 229 -7.33 17.85 2.37
CA GLY A 229 -7.62 18.32 3.73
C GLY A 229 -6.55 18.02 4.79
N GLU A 230 -5.45 17.37 4.44
CA GLU A 230 -4.32 17.14 5.37
C GLU A 230 -3.49 18.40 5.66
N MET A 231 -3.55 19.40 4.77
CA MET A 231 -2.86 20.68 4.95
C MET A 231 -3.79 21.84 4.62
N ASP A 232 -3.83 22.84 5.51
CA ASP A 232 -4.55 24.09 5.25
C ASP A 232 -4.00 24.79 4.01
N GLY A 233 -4.90 25.47 3.28
CA GLY A 233 -4.54 26.17 2.05
C GLY A 233 -4.29 25.27 0.84
N THR A 234 -4.67 23.99 0.94
CA THR A 234 -4.71 23.08 -0.21
C THR A 234 -6.12 22.93 -0.75
N VAL A 235 -6.22 22.66 -2.04
CA VAL A 235 -7.45 22.35 -2.76
C VAL A 235 -7.21 21.15 -3.67
N SER A 236 -8.28 20.56 -4.21
CA SER A 236 -8.16 19.41 -5.11
C SER A 236 -9.07 19.51 -6.34
N SER A 237 -8.66 18.85 -7.42
CA SER A 237 -9.43 18.66 -8.65
C SER A 237 -9.38 17.21 -9.07
N GLU A 238 -10.44 16.73 -9.71
CA GLU A 238 -10.57 15.36 -10.18
C GLU A 238 -10.92 15.30 -11.66
N PHE A 239 -10.32 14.35 -12.36
CA PHE A 239 -10.69 13.99 -13.71
C PHE A 239 -11.15 12.53 -13.76
N PRO A 240 -12.41 12.23 -14.11
CA PRO A 240 -12.94 10.86 -14.15
C PRO A 240 -12.50 10.14 -15.41
N PHE A 241 -12.15 8.86 -15.29
CA PHE A 241 -11.76 8.04 -16.44
C PHE A 241 -12.85 7.85 -17.50
N ARG A 242 -14.13 7.99 -17.15
CA ARG A 242 -15.23 8.00 -18.14
C ARG A 242 -15.14 9.12 -19.19
N ALA A 243 -14.30 10.16 -18.95
CA ALA A 243 -14.00 11.21 -19.90
C ALA A 243 -12.64 11.01 -20.60
N ASN A 244 -11.94 9.90 -20.33
CA ASN A 244 -10.64 9.59 -20.92
C ASN A 244 -10.78 8.61 -22.09
N GLY A 245 -10.35 9.01 -23.29
CA GLY A 245 -10.48 8.21 -24.49
C GLY A 245 -9.81 6.83 -24.42
N ARG A 246 -8.67 6.71 -23.72
CA ARG A 246 -8.01 5.42 -23.54
C ARG A 246 -8.82 4.50 -22.63
N ALA A 247 -9.31 5.01 -21.52
CA ALA A 247 -10.15 4.24 -20.59
C ALA A 247 -11.41 3.70 -21.30
N MET A 248 -12.07 4.53 -22.10
CA MET A 248 -13.24 4.14 -22.89
C MET A 248 -12.94 3.00 -23.89
N THR A 249 -11.76 3.05 -24.55
CA THR A 249 -11.38 1.97 -25.50
C THR A 249 -10.98 0.66 -24.82
N CYS A 250 -10.75 0.67 -23.53
CA CYS A 250 -10.35 -0.49 -22.73
C CYS A 250 -11.46 -1.02 -21.83
N ASP A 251 -12.69 -0.46 -21.92
CA ASP A 251 -13.80 -0.78 -21.00
C ASP A 251 -13.39 -0.62 -19.51
N ALA A 252 -12.64 0.45 -19.23
CA ALA A 252 -11.98 0.72 -17.93
C ALA A 252 -12.31 2.14 -17.42
N GLU A 253 -13.58 2.54 -17.54
CA GLU A 253 -14.05 3.89 -17.26
C GLU A 253 -14.25 4.18 -15.76
N ASP A 254 -14.22 3.15 -14.94
CA ASP A 254 -14.38 3.30 -13.49
C ASP A 254 -13.16 3.95 -12.86
N GLY A 255 -13.42 5.03 -12.10
CA GLY A 255 -12.38 5.71 -11.35
C GLY A 255 -12.04 7.12 -11.83
N PHE A 256 -10.95 7.64 -11.30
CA PHE A 256 -10.51 9.02 -11.54
C PHE A 256 -9.03 9.21 -11.18
N ILE A 257 -8.47 10.34 -11.64
CA ILE A 257 -7.22 10.92 -11.11
C ILE A 257 -7.57 12.20 -10.38
N ARG A 258 -7.01 12.40 -9.19
CA ARG A 258 -7.13 13.60 -8.36
C ARG A 258 -5.77 14.22 -8.13
N VAL A 259 -5.66 15.52 -8.27
CA VAL A 259 -4.50 16.32 -7.86
C VAL A 259 -4.87 17.18 -6.65
N VAL A 260 -3.93 17.31 -5.72
CA VAL A 260 -3.99 18.21 -4.55
C VAL A 260 -2.85 19.20 -4.68
N TRP A 261 -3.16 20.49 -4.59
CA TRP A 261 -2.14 21.55 -4.73
C TRP A 261 -2.31 22.65 -3.70
N ARG A 262 -1.24 23.37 -3.43
CA ARG A 262 -1.24 24.57 -2.58
C ARG A 262 -1.77 25.78 -3.36
N GLN A 263 -2.72 26.52 -2.76
CA GLN A 263 -3.30 27.73 -3.40
C GLN A 263 -2.28 28.85 -3.56
N SER A 264 -1.28 28.95 -2.67
CA SER A 264 -0.34 30.07 -2.64
C SER A 264 0.65 30.10 -3.82
N ASP A 265 1.05 28.92 -4.32
CA ASP A 265 2.08 28.77 -5.35
C ASP A 265 1.74 27.73 -6.41
N GLN A 266 0.54 27.15 -6.32
CA GLN A 266 0.03 26.11 -7.20
C GLN A 266 0.90 24.83 -7.25
N ALA A 267 1.81 24.65 -6.29
CA ALA A 267 2.64 23.44 -6.21
C ALA A 267 1.77 22.21 -5.92
N VAL A 268 1.94 21.17 -6.73
CA VAL A 268 1.27 19.88 -6.53
C VAL A 268 1.93 19.15 -5.35
N VAL A 269 1.13 18.84 -4.34
CA VAL A 269 1.58 18.22 -3.09
C VAL A 269 1.01 16.81 -2.88
N GLY A 270 0.03 16.42 -3.67
CA GLY A 270 -0.54 15.09 -3.63
C GLY A 270 -1.24 14.70 -4.93
N ILE A 271 -1.17 13.42 -5.29
CA ILE A 271 -1.88 12.85 -6.43
C ILE A 271 -2.44 11.50 -5.99
N GLN A 272 -3.73 11.27 -6.27
CA GLN A 272 -4.39 10.00 -6.03
C GLN A 272 -5.08 9.55 -7.31
N ALA A 273 -5.13 8.22 -7.50
CA ALA A 273 -5.87 7.63 -8.59
C ALA A 273 -6.53 6.32 -8.16
N VAL A 274 -7.69 6.03 -8.73
CA VAL A 274 -8.30 4.71 -8.71
C VAL A 274 -8.75 4.40 -10.14
N GLY A 275 -8.38 3.23 -10.65
CA GLY A 275 -8.69 2.83 -12.02
C GLY A 275 -7.84 1.66 -12.50
N ALA A 276 -8.11 1.16 -13.69
CA ALA A 276 -7.30 0.11 -14.28
C ALA A 276 -5.88 0.62 -14.60
N GLN A 277 -4.86 -0.15 -14.20
CA GLN A 277 -3.45 0.13 -14.51
C GLN A 277 -2.93 1.50 -14.01
N VAL A 278 -3.57 2.10 -13.00
CA VAL A 278 -3.08 3.39 -12.46
C VAL A 278 -1.76 3.25 -11.72
N SER A 279 -1.37 2.04 -11.32
CA SER A 279 -0.05 1.72 -10.76
C SER A 279 1.10 2.16 -11.66
N GLU A 280 0.95 2.05 -12.99
CA GLU A 280 1.94 2.46 -13.97
C GLU A 280 2.14 3.98 -14.02
N LEU A 281 1.22 4.76 -13.48
CA LEU A 281 1.32 6.22 -13.36
C LEU A 281 2.04 6.68 -12.09
N SER A 282 2.28 5.77 -11.14
CA SER A 282 2.80 6.08 -9.81
C SER A 282 4.15 6.79 -9.82
N ALA A 283 5.05 6.40 -10.75
CA ALA A 283 6.36 7.03 -10.91
C ALA A 283 6.24 8.48 -11.43
N ALA A 284 5.29 8.77 -12.33
CA ALA A 284 5.03 10.13 -12.81
C ALA A 284 4.46 11.00 -11.68
N PHE A 285 3.59 10.44 -10.83
CA PHE A 285 3.04 11.14 -9.66
C PHE A 285 4.14 11.49 -8.66
N ALA A 286 5.00 10.53 -8.32
CA ALA A 286 6.12 10.76 -7.41
C ALA A 286 7.10 11.79 -7.99
N LEU A 287 7.46 11.69 -9.28
CA LEU A 287 8.35 12.63 -9.95
C LEU A 287 7.82 14.07 -9.92
N ALA A 288 6.53 14.26 -10.21
CA ALA A 288 5.91 15.58 -10.17
C ALA A 288 6.04 16.24 -8.78
N ILE A 289 5.78 15.47 -7.70
CA ILE A 289 5.89 15.97 -6.32
C ILE A 289 7.36 16.19 -5.91
N GLU A 290 8.26 15.25 -6.23
CA GLU A 290 9.70 15.37 -5.91
C GLU A 290 10.34 16.58 -6.59
N MET A 291 9.97 16.86 -7.85
CA MET A 291 10.45 18.03 -8.59
C MET A 291 9.77 19.34 -8.18
N GLY A 292 8.74 19.28 -7.33
CA GLY A 292 7.98 20.44 -6.92
C GLY A 292 7.19 21.09 -8.07
N ALA A 293 6.71 20.27 -9.02
CA ALA A 293 5.92 20.73 -10.15
C ALA A 293 4.67 21.49 -9.69
N CYS A 294 4.35 22.58 -10.37
CA CYS A 294 3.08 23.28 -10.22
C CYS A 294 2.04 22.77 -11.25
N LEU A 295 0.80 23.21 -11.11
CA LEU A 295 -0.28 22.83 -12.03
C LEU A 295 0.08 23.12 -13.49
N ASP A 296 0.72 24.26 -13.77
CA ASP A 296 1.10 24.68 -15.13
C ASP A 296 2.18 23.75 -15.73
N ASP A 297 3.14 23.27 -14.93
CA ASP A 297 4.19 22.38 -15.42
C ASP A 297 3.60 21.07 -15.96
N ILE A 298 2.63 20.50 -15.22
CA ILE A 298 1.96 19.27 -15.61
C ILE A 298 0.99 19.52 -16.79
N ALA A 299 0.21 20.61 -16.73
CA ALA A 299 -0.75 20.98 -17.77
C ALA A 299 -0.07 21.27 -19.12
N ALA A 300 1.13 21.89 -19.10
CA ALA A 300 1.91 22.20 -20.31
C ALA A 300 2.74 21.01 -20.83
N THR A 301 2.92 19.95 -20.04
CA THR A 301 3.61 18.73 -20.48
C THR A 301 2.77 18.02 -21.55
N ILE A 302 3.40 17.66 -22.68
CA ILE A 302 2.73 16.92 -23.75
C ILE A 302 2.51 15.48 -23.32
N HIS A 303 1.26 15.07 -23.19
CA HIS A 303 0.86 13.69 -22.94
C HIS A 303 0.49 13.01 -24.26
N ALA A 304 0.92 11.77 -24.43
CA ALA A 304 0.58 11.02 -25.64
C ALA A 304 -0.92 10.69 -25.68
N HIS A 305 -1.56 10.85 -26.86
CA HIS A 305 -2.97 10.51 -27.08
C HIS A 305 -3.12 9.22 -27.88
N PRO A 306 -4.00 8.26 -27.50
CA PRO A 306 -4.77 8.23 -26.26
C PRO A 306 -4.03 7.44 -25.16
N THR A 307 -3.94 7.99 -23.97
CA THR A 307 -3.32 7.33 -22.79
C THR A 307 -4.07 7.65 -21.49
N LEU A 308 -3.88 6.81 -20.46
CA LEU A 308 -4.42 7.09 -19.12
C LEU A 308 -3.73 8.31 -18.48
N SER A 309 -2.48 8.59 -18.84
CA SER A 309 -1.70 9.71 -18.29
C SER A 309 -2.28 11.08 -18.62
N GLU A 310 -3.08 11.20 -19.71
CA GLU A 310 -3.82 12.43 -20.02
C GLU A 310 -4.78 12.83 -18.89
N GLY A 311 -5.25 11.87 -18.08
CA GLY A 311 -6.09 12.15 -16.92
C GLY A 311 -5.39 13.01 -15.86
N LEU A 312 -4.06 12.92 -15.72
CA LEU A 312 -3.30 13.79 -14.83
C LEU A 312 -3.26 15.23 -15.38
N GLN A 313 -2.99 15.38 -16.67
CA GLN A 313 -3.02 16.66 -17.35
C GLN A 313 -4.39 17.34 -17.24
N GLU A 314 -5.45 16.60 -17.54
CA GLU A 314 -6.84 17.09 -17.48
C GLU A 314 -7.26 17.49 -16.05
N ALA A 315 -6.81 16.74 -15.02
CA ALA A 315 -7.06 17.13 -13.64
C ALA A 315 -6.39 18.46 -13.28
N CYS A 316 -5.17 18.73 -13.80
CA CYS A 316 -4.49 20.01 -13.65
C CYS A 316 -5.15 21.12 -14.47
N LEU A 317 -5.54 20.87 -15.71
CA LEU A 317 -6.28 21.80 -16.55
C LEU A 317 -7.63 22.16 -15.92
N LYS A 318 -8.34 21.18 -15.36
CA LYS A 318 -9.60 21.44 -14.64
C LYS A 318 -9.41 22.32 -13.42
N ALA A 319 -8.33 22.15 -12.68
CA ALA A 319 -7.99 23.02 -11.55
C ALA A 319 -7.84 24.50 -11.97
N GLN A 320 -7.59 24.76 -13.25
CA GLN A 320 -7.40 26.08 -13.86
C GLN A 320 -8.58 26.51 -14.74
N ASP A 321 -9.73 25.82 -14.67
CA ASP A 321 -10.90 26.06 -15.54
C ASP A 321 -10.61 25.93 -17.05
N ARG A 322 -9.66 25.06 -17.43
CA ARG A 322 -9.17 24.85 -18.80
C ARG A 322 -9.31 23.44 -19.32
N ALA A 323 -10.04 22.54 -18.62
CA ALA A 323 -10.24 21.16 -19.05
C ALA A 323 -10.81 21.09 -20.47
N LEU A 324 -10.29 20.15 -21.28
CA LEU A 324 -10.71 19.98 -22.69
C LEU A 324 -11.86 18.96 -22.82
N HIS A 325 -11.87 17.92 -21.97
CA HIS A 325 -12.80 16.80 -22.09
C HIS A 325 -13.89 16.81 -21.02
N MET A 326 -13.98 17.85 -20.23
CA MET A 326 -15.02 18.06 -19.21
C MET A 326 -15.54 19.48 -19.31
N ALA A 327 -16.84 19.61 -19.58
CA ALA A 327 -17.57 20.86 -19.46
C ALA A 327 -18.04 21.11 -18.02
#